data_9dc4e5f9507c9e9f5fd397e8d0255c41
#
_entry.id   9dc4e5f9507c9e9f5fd397e8d0255c41
#
_cell.length_a   1.000
_cell.length_b   1.000
_cell.length_c   1.000
_cell.angle_alpha   90.00
_cell.angle_beta   90.00
_cell.angle_gamma   90.00
#
_symmetry.space_group_name_H-M   'P 1'
#
loop_
_entity.id
_entity.type
_entity.pdbx_description
1 polymer ?
#
loop_
_entity_poly.entity_id
_entity_poly.type
_entity_poly.pdbx_seq_one_letter_code
_entity_poly.pdbx_strand_id
1 'polypeptide(L)'
;MGQISFKASRCFAFVKESNAIEGIIRNPTKEELDATEALIANRSMTVEALNSLQEIYAPGMPLRNKLGLDVRIGSYLPPPGSPKIEGDLWNIVGMANSRNFDAWEVHVAFELLHPYMDGNGRVGRALWAWKMINDEANPFELPFLQEFYYQTLSQYSDCEVELLREPFKSWETE
;
A
#
# COMPACT_ATOMS: atom_id res chain seq x y z
N MET A 1 26.86 8.03 -4.09
CA MET A 1 25.49 7.55 -3.89
C MET A 1 24.68 8.71 -3.35
N GLY A 2 23.91 9.36 -4.21
CA GLY A 2 23.06 10.49 -3.81
C GLY A 2 21.83 9.97 -3.08
N GLN A 3 21.72 10.26 -1.80
CA GLN A 3 20.46 10.09 -1.07
C GLN A 3 19.38 10.89 -1.80
N ILE A 4 18.35 10.24 -2.31
CA ILE A 4 17.15 10.92 -2.82
C ILE A 4 16.53 11.62 -1.62
N SER A 5 16.83 12.91 -1.49
CA SER A 5 16.29 13.73 -0.40
C SER A 5 14.79 13.88 -0.61
N PHE A 6 14.02 13.28 0.28
CA PHE A 6 12.59 13.50 0.38
C PHE A 6 12.34 14.94 0.84
N LYS A 7 12.20 15.85 -0.12
CA LYS A 7 11.90 17.24 0.21
C LYS A 7 10.45 17.34 0.68
N ALA A 8 10.19 18.05 1.78
CA ALA A 8 8.85 18.27 2.35
C ALA A 8 7.80 18.70 1.30
N SER A 9 8.21 19.47 0.27
CA SER A 9 7.31 19.86 -0.82
C SER A 9 6.85 18.68 -1.70
N ARG A 10 7.66 17.64 -1.85
CA ARG A 10 7.31 16.42 -2.62
C ARG A 10 6.39 15.52 -1.82
N CYS A 11 6.65 15.37 -0.51
CA CYS A 11 5.74 14.65 0.38
C CYS A 11 4.35 15.29 0.37
N PHE A 12 4.28 16.62 0.50
CA PHE A 12 3.02 17.35 0.45
C PHE A 12 2.25 17.08 -0.83
N ALA A 13 2.89 17.18 -2.01
CA ALA A 13 2.26 16.93 -3.29
C ALA A 13 1.77 15.48 -3.40
N PHE A 14 2.59 14.51 -3.00
CA PHE A 14 2.26 13.09 -3.00
C PHE A 14 1.05 12.77 -2.11
N VAL A 15 1.05 13.22 -0.85
CA VAL A 15 -0.06 12.95 0.08
C VAL A 15 -1.33 13.66 -0.37
N LYS A 16 -1.22 14.89 -0.92
CA LYS A 16 -2.36 15.62 -1.46
C LYS A 16 -3.01 14.89 -2.63
N GLU A 17 -2.21 14.41 -3.59
CA GLU A 17 -2.69 13.62 -4.72
C GLU A 17 -3.29 12.29 -4.26
N SER A 18 -2.63 11.59 -3.35
CA SER A 18 -3.12 10.34 -2.77
C SER A 18 -4.46 10.52 -2.06
N ASN A 19 -4.66 11.61 -1.32
CA ASN A 19 -5.95 11.96 -0.74
C ASN A 19 -7.01 12.26 -1.80
N ALA A 20 -6.64 12.99 -2.86
CA ALA A 20 -7.57 13.36 -3.95
C ALA A 20 -8.10 12.12 -4.69
N ILE A 21 -7.31 11.06 -4.86
CA ILE A 21 -7.74 9.78 -5.43
C ILE A 21 -8.89 9.17 -4.61
N GLU A 22 -8.87 9.34 -3.28
CA GLU A 22 -9.93 8.89 -2.37
C GLU A 22 -11.08 9.91 -2.21
N GLY A 23 -11.11 10.95 -3.03
CA GLY A 23 -12.12 12.00 -2.96
C GLY A 23 -11.93 12.98 -1.79
N ILE A 24 -10.80 12.97 -1.11
CA ILE A 24 -10.47 13.86 0.00
C ILE A 24 -9.84 15.14 -0.57
N ILE A 25 -10.68 16.15 -0.84
CA ILE A 25 -10.28 17.41 -1.50
C ILE A 25 -9.91 18.46 -0.45
N ARG A 26 -8.83 18.22 0.29
CA ARG A 26 -8.23 19.18 1.23
C ARG A 26 -6.72 19.09 1.21
N ASN A 27 -6.06 20.05 1.82
CA ASN A 27 -4.63 19.93 2.05
C ASN A 27 -4.36 18.80 3.07
N PRO A 28 -3.23 18.08 2.92
CA PRO A 28 -2.79 17.12 3.92
C PRO A 28 -2.65 17.76 5.30
N THR A 29 -2.97 17.03 6.34
CA THR A 29 -2.67 17.45 7.72
C THR A 29 -1.20 17.24 8.03
N LYS A 30 -0.74 17.89 9.10
CA LYS A 30 0.64 17.69 9.56
C LYS A 30 0.91 16.25 9.95
N GLU A 31 -0.06 15.61 10.60
CA GLU A 31 0.02 14.21 11.03
C GLU A 31 0.15 13.26 9.84
N GLU A 32 -0.62 13.49 8.75
CA GLU A 32 -0.52 12.69 7.51
C GLU A 32 0.86 12.83 6.87
N LEU A 33 1.42 14.04 6.85
CA LEU A 33 2.75 14.30 6.30
C LEU A 33 3.84 13.64 7.14
N ASP A 34 3.84 13.89 8.45
CA ASP A 34 4.84 13.36 9.38
C ASP A 34 4.83 11.81 9.38
N ALA A 35 3.64 11.19 9.36
CA ALA A 35 3.51 9.74 9.33
C ALA A 35 3.99 9.13 8.00
N THR A 36 3.70 9.78 6.87
CA THR A 36 4.17 9.34 5.55
C THR A 36 5.68 9.48 5.44
N GLU A 37 6.25 10.59 5.90
CA GLU A 37 7.70 10.80 5.92
C GLU A 37 8.40 9.77 6.82
N ALA A 38 7.83 9.47 7.99
CA ALA A 38 8.34 8.45 8.90
C ALA A 38 8.34 7.05 8.27
N LEU A 39 7.24 6.67 7.57
CA LEU A 39 7.18 5.40 6.85
C LEU A 39 8.28 5.31 5.78
N ILE A 40 8.41 6.35 4.96
CA ILE A 40 9.36 6.39 3.84
C ILE A 40 10.82 6.39 4.34
N ALA A 41 11.09 6.93 5.51
CA ALA A 41 12.41 6.94 6.12
C ALA A 41 12.86 5.58 6.71
N ASN A 42 11.95 4.60 6.83
CA ASN A 42 12.30 3.29 7.36
C ASN A 42 13.28 2.55 6.44
N ARG A 43 14.25 1.87 7.04
CA ARG A 43 15.21 1.02 6.30
C ARG A 43 14.61 -0.32 5.84
N SER A 44 13.64 -0.81 6.58
CA SER A 44 12.87 -2.01 6.25
C SER A 44 11.41 -1.78 6.58
N MET A 45 10.52 -2.35 5.78
CA MET A 45 9.07 -2.28 6.03
C MET A 45 8.68 -3.28 7.11
N THR A 46 7.71 -2.88 7.94
CA THR A 46 7.09 -3.75 8.94
C THR A 46 5.57 -3.59 8.94
N VAL A 47 4.85 -4.59 9.43
CA VAL A 47 3.40 -4.52 9.57
C VAL A 47 3.00 -3.41 10.54
N GLU A 48 3.77 -3.21 11.62
CA GLU A 48 3.52 -2.16 12.60
C GLU A 48 3.64 -0.76 12.00
N ALA A 49 4.59 -0.55 11.08
CA ALA A 49 4.73 0.72 10.37
C ALA A 49 3.52 1.00 9.48
N LEU A 50 3.01 -0.01 8.78
CA LEU A 50 1.80 0.10 7.97
C LEU A 50 0.56 0.36 8.83
N ASN A 51 0.40 -0.36 9.93
CA ASN A 51 -0.69 -0.16 10.89
C ASN A 51 -0.68 1.26 11.48
N SER A 52 0.52 1.77 11.83
CA SER A 52 0.66 3.13 12.37
C SER A 52 0.28 4.19 11.35
N LEU A 53 0.66 4.02 10.08
CA LEU A 53 0.25 4.94 9.02
C LEU A 53 -1.25 4.86 8.75
N GLN A 54 -1.81 3.64 8.74
CA GLN A 54 -3.23 3.43 8.51
C GLN A 54 -4.09 4.10 9.59
N GLU A 55 -3.70 4.02 10.86
CA GLU A 55 -4.42 4.67 11.95
C GLU A 55 -4.46 6.21 11.81
N ILE A 56 -3.45 6.80 11.18
CA ILE A 56 -3.46 8.24 10.86
C ILE A 56 -4.40 8.54 9.68
N TYR A 57 -4.40 7.71 8.65
CA TYR A 57 -5.24 7.93 7.47
C TYR A 57 -6.72 7.61 7.69
N ALA A 58 -7.01 6.58 8.49
CA ALA A 58 -8.36 6.09 8.76
C ALA A 58 -8.48 5.63 10.23
N PRO A 59 -8.56 6.58 11.18
CA PRO A 59 -8.61 6.28 12.62
C PRO A 59 -9.76 5.36 12.99
N GLY A 60 -9.47 4.33 13.77
CA GLY A 60 -10.48 3.37 14.26
C GLY A 60 -10.98 2.38 13.22
N MET A 61 -10.41 2.34 12.02
CA MET A 61 -10.74 1.35 10.99
C MET A 61 -9.76 0.17 11.08
N PRO A 62 -10.19 -0.99 11.65
CA PRO A 62 -9.26 -2.04 12.02
C PRO A 62 -8.74 -2.85 10.83
N LEU A 63 -7.65 -3.60 11.09
CA LEU A 63 -7.23 -4.72 10.25
C LEU A 63 -8.35 -5.77 10.17
N ARG A 64 -8.61 -6.31 8.99
CA ARG A 64 -9.69 -7.29 8.72
C ARG A 64 -9.32 -8.72 9.17
N ASN A 65 -8.68 -8.85 10.32
CA ASN A 65 -8.18 -10.12 10.86
C ASN A 65 -9.25 -10.96 11.62
N LYS A 66 -10.52 -10.62 11.47
CA LYS A 66 -11.66 -11.32 12.09
C LYS A 66 -12.75 -11.58 11.08
N LEU A 67 -13.51 -12.67 11.28
CA LEU A 67 -14.69 -12.97 10.50
C LEU A 67 -15.72 -11.83 10.59
N GLY A 68 -16.34 -11.50 9.45
CA GLY A 68 -17.35 -10.44 9.33
C GLY A 68 -16.77 -9.04 9.11
N LEU A 69 -15.44 -8.88 9.07
CA LEU A 69 -14.80 -7.65 8.62
C LEU A 69 -14.59 -7.68 7.10
N ASP A 70 -15.69 -7.68 6.36
CA ASP A 70 -15.70 -7.76 4.90
C ASP A 70 -15.84 -6.37 4.29
N VAL A 71 -15.19 -6.16 3.16
CA VAL A 71 -15.25 -4.91 2.38
C VAL A 71 -15.52 -5.22 0.92
N ARG A 72 -15.97 -4.20 0.20
CA ARG A 72 -16.20 -4.26 -1.24
C ARG A 72 -15.64 -3.02 -1.90
N ILE A 73 -14.96 -3.19 -3.04
CA ILE A 73 -14.37 -2.09 -3.81
C ILE A 73 -14.98 -2.12 -5.20
N GLY A 74 -16.03 -1.32 -5.41
CA GLY A 74 -16.79 -1.41 -6.65
C GLY A 74 -17.37 -2.81 -6.87
N SER A 75 -16.95 -3.49 -7.94
CA SER A 75 -17.31 -4.88 -8.25
C SER A 75 -16.35 -5.90 -7.61
N TYR A 76 -15.16 -5.49 -7.19
CA TYR A 76 -14.15 -6.37 -6.60
C TYR A 76 -14.50 -6.74 -5.15
N LEU A 77 -14.34 -8.02 -4.85
CA LEU A 77 -14.50 -8.59 -3.51
C LEU A 77 -13.14 -9.11 -3.02
N PRO A 78 -12.44 -8.36 -2.15
CA PRO A 78 -11.23 -8.86 -1.51
C PRO A 78 -11.48 -10.15 -0.72
N PRO A 79 -10.43 -10.89 -0.34
CA PRO A 79 -10.58 -12.03 0.55
C PRO A 79 -11.40 -11.67 1.80
N PRO A 80 -12.28 -12.56 2.28
CA PRO A 80 -13.10 -12.27 3.46
C PRO A 80 -12.23 -12.04 4.70
N GLY A 81 -12.74 -11.22 5.61
CA GLY A 81 -12.08 -10.95 6.90
C GLY A 81 -11.82 -12.23 7.66
N SER A 82 -10.57 -12.45 8.06
CA SER A 82 -10.15 -13.67 8.78
C SER A 82 -8.75 -13.47 9.38
N PRO A 83 -8.31 -14.34 10.32
CA PRO A 83 -6.94 -14.32 10.84
C PRO A 83 -5.86 -14.45 9.75
N LYS A 84 -6.21 -15.04 8.60
CA LYS A 84 -5.29 -15.19 7.46
C LYS A 84 -4.86 -13.84 6.86
N ILE A 85 -5.70 -12.81 6.92
CA ILE A 85 -5.39 -11.47 6.39
C ILE A 85 -4.09 -10.91 7.00
N GLU A 86 -3.87 -11.13 8.29
CA GLU A 86 -2.65 -10.67 8.96
C GLU A 86 -1.42 -11.43 8.44
N GLY A 87 -1.52 -12.76 8.26
CA GLY A 87 -0.45 -13.57 7.67
C GLY A 87 -0.13 -13.16 6.23
N ASP A 88 -1.15 -12.91 5.42
CA ASP A 88 -0.98 -12.43 4.03
C ASP A 88 -0.34 -11.03 4.00
N LEU A 89 -0.68 -10.14 4.95
CA LEU A 89 -0.01 -8.84 5.09
C LEU A 89 1.47 -8.99 5.46
N TRP A 90 1.84 -9.93 6.34
CA TRP A 90 3.23 -10.27 6.63
C TRP A 90 3.99 -10.74 5.38
N ASN A 91 3.34 -11.54 4.51
CA ASN A 91 3.93 -11.97 3.24
C ASN A 91 4.18 -10.78 2.31
N ILE A 92 3.23 -9.84 2.20
CA ILE A 92 3.40 -8.62 1.39
C ILE A 92 4.54 -7.76 1.92
N VAL A 93 4.69 -7.63 3.23
CA VAL A 93 5.83 -6.96 3.86
C VAL A 93 7.16 -7.69 3.52
N GLY A 94 7.16 -9.01 3.48
CA GLY A 94 8.28 -9.81 3.00
C GLY A 94 8.63 -9.53 1.54
N MET A 95 7.63 -9.45 0.65
CA MET A 95 7.82 -9.04 -0.75
C MET A 95 8.43 -7.63 -0.84
N ALA A 96 7.91 -6.68 -0.06
CA ALA A 96 8.39 -5.31 -0.04
C ALA A 96 9.87 -5.20 0.36
N ASN A 97 10.31 -6.00 1.31
CA ASN A 97 11.71 -6.05 1.75
C ASN A 97 12.63 -6.87 0.81
N SER A 98 12.06 -7.63 -0.11
CA SER A 98 12.80 -8.42 -1.10
C SER A 98 13.14 -7.59 -2.34
N ARG A 99 14.26 -7.92 -3.00
CA ARG A 99 14.62 -7.37 -4.32
C ARG A 99 13.99 -8.13 -5.48
N ASN A 100 13.29 -9.22 -5.20
CA ASN A 100 12.69 -10.08 -6.24
C ASN A 100 11.35 -9.53 -6.77
N PHE A 101 10.77 -8.57 -6.08
CA PHE A 101 9.50 -7.95 -6.44
C PHE A 101 9.70 -6.45 -6.65
N ASP A 102 9.10 -5.91 -7.69
CA ASP A 102 9.10 -4.48 -7.94
C ASP A 102 8.02 -3.75 -7.09
N ALA A 103 8.08 -2.42 -7.12
CA ALA A 103 7.17 -1.60 -6.32
C ALA A 103 5.71 -1.75 -6.77
N TRP A 104 5.46 -2.00 -8.06
CA TRP A 104 4.11 -2.16 -8.58
C TRP A 104 3.50 -3.51 -8.17
N GLU A 105 4.27 -4.60 -8.25
CA GLU A 105 3.84 -5.92 -7.79
C GLU A 105 3.45 -5.90 -6.31
N VAL A 106 4.27 -5.27 -5.46
CA VAL A 106 3.97 -5.11 -4.02
C VAL A 106 2.69 -4.28 -3.81
N HIS A 107 2.54 -3.18 -4.56
CA HIS A 107 1.36 -2.33 -4.47
C HIS A 107 0.08 -3.08 -4.88
N VAL A 108 0.10 -3.76 -6.01
CA VAL A 108 -1.04 -4.57 -6.50
C VAL A 108 -1.41 -5.66 -5.49
N ALA A 109 -0.42 -6.39 -4.95
CA ALA A 109 -0.66 -7.41 -3.93
C ALA A 109 -1.37 -6.82 -2.69
N PHE A 110 -0.93 -5.63 -2.25
CA PHE A 110 -1.53 -4.94 -1.11
C PHE A 110 -2.98 -4.50 -1.41
N GLU A 111 -3.23 -3.91 -2.57
CA GLU A 111 -4.58 -3.46 -2.97
C GLU A 111 -5.55 -4.65 -3.16
N LEU A 112 -5.09 -5.78 -3.69
CA LEU A 112 -5.91 -6.98 -3.84
C LEU A 112 -6.20 -7.65 -2.48
N LEU A 113 -5.25 -7.65 -1.54
CA LEU A 113 -5.52 -8.14 -0.18
C LEU A 113 -6.50 -7.21 0.55
N HIS A 114 -6.32 -5.91 0.37
CA HIS A 114 -7.13 -4.86 1.02
C HIS A 114 -7.25 -5.08 2.53
N PRO A 115 -6.13 -5.05 3.28
CA PRO A 115 -6.08 -5.63 4.62
C PRO A 115 -6.88 -4.88 5.67
N TYR A 116 -7.23 -3.62 5.46
CA TYR A 116 -7.94 -2.77 6.42
C TYR A 116 -9.38 -2.52 6.01
N MET A 117 -10.20 -2.09 6.96
CA MET A 117 -11.58 -1.66 6.68
C MET A 117 -11.65 -0.36 5.88
N ASP A 118 -10.62 0.51 6.02
CA ASP A 118 -10.47 1.75 5.25
C ASP A 118 -8.99 2.19 5.24
N GLY A 119 -8.65 3.15 4.34
CA GLY A 119 -7.31 3.72 4.21
C GLY A 119 -6.34 2.90 3.36
N ASN A 120 -6.77 1.78 2.78
CA ASN A 120 -5.90 0.88 2.01
C ASN A 120 -5.20 1.59 0.85
N GLY A 121 -5.92 2.32 0.01
CA GLY A 121 -5.33 3.00 -1.14
C GLY A 121 -4.21 3.98 -0.75
N ARG A 122 -4.41 4.76 0.32
CA ARG A 122 -3.39 5.71 0.81
C ARG A 122 -2.17 5.00 1.39
N VAL A 123 -2.38 3.94 2.17
CA VAL A 123 -1.30 3.10 2.72
C VAL A 123 -0.56 2.35 1.62
N GLY A 124 -1.28 1.75 0.66
CA GLY A 124 -0.70 1.02 -0.47
C GLY A 124 0.18 1.91 -1.36
N ARG A 125 -0.26 3.15 -1.64
CA ARG A 125 0.55 4.12 -2.39
C ARG A 125 1.79 4.58 -1.60
N ALA A 126 1.69 4.75 -0.27
CA ALA A 126 2.85 5.06 0.56
C ALA A 126 3.86 3.88 0.62
N LEU A 127 3.37 2.65 0.69
CA LEU A 127 4.19 1.43 0.59
C LEU A 127 4.91 1.35 -0.76
N TRP A 128 4.21 1.64 -1.87
CA TRP A 128 4.80 1.73 -3.20
C TRP A 128 5.91 2.79 -3.26
N ALA A 129 5.67 4.00 -2.73
CA ALA A 129 6.67 5.07 -2.73
C ALA A 129 7.91 4.68 -1.90
N TRP A 130 7.71 4.05 -0.76
CA TRP A 130 8.79 3.51 0.06
C TRP A 130 9.62 2.49 -0.72
N LYS A 131 8.97 1.53 -1.38
CA LYS A 131 9.64 0.48 -2.17
C LYS A 131 10.44 1.08 -3.33
N MET A 132 9.85 2.03 -4.09
CA MET A 132 10.54 2.75 -5.16
C MET A 132 11.83 3.40 -4.68
N ILE A 133 11.78 4.11 -3.54
CA ILE A 133 12.96 4.79 -2.98
C ILE A 133 14.03 3.79 -2.54
N ASN A 134 13.63 2.67 -1.93
CA ASN A 134 14.57 1.62 -1.51
C ASN A 134 15.18 0.86 -2.71
N ASP A 135 14.49 0.81 -3.84
CA ASP A 135 15.01 0.29 -5.11
C ASP A 135 15.76 1.36 -5.92
N GLU A 136 16.11 2.50 -5.29
CA GLU A 136 16.84 3.61 -5.90
C GLU A 136 16.08 4.30 -7.06
N ALA A 137 14.77 4.12 -7.14
CA ALA A 137 13.89 4.79 -8.09
C ALA A 137 13.23 6.03 -7.46
N ASN A 138 12.82 6.99 -8.30
CA ASN A 138 12.15 8.20 -7.84
C ASN A 138 10.63 8.12 -8.02
N PRO A 139 9.85 7.91 -6.95
CA PRO A 139 8.39 7.79 -7.05
C PRO A 139 7.69 9.10 -7.47
N PHE A 140 8.40 10.24 -7.41
CA PHE A 140 7.82 11.55 -7.69
C PHE A 140 7.96 12.00 -9.14
N GLU A 141 8.62 11.19 -9.98
CA GLU A 141 8.67 11.41 -11.43
C GLU A 141 7.48 10.79 -12.17
N LEU A 142 6.77 9.87 -11.51
CA LEU A 142 5.59 9.19 -12.02
C LEU A 142 4.38 9.59 -11.18
N PRO A 143 3.68 10.69 -11.51
CA PRO A 143 2.45 11.04 -10.80
C PRO A 143 1.43 9.90 -10.97
N PHE A 144 0.73 9.54 -9.91
CA PHE A 144 -0.46 8.71 -10.01
C PHE A 144 -1.50 9.53 -10.79
N LEU A 145 -1.72 9.18 -12.05
CA LEU A 145 -2.78 9.77 -12.83
C LEU A 145 -4.11 9.26 -12.27
N GLN A 146 -4.79 10.07 -11.49
CA GLN A 146 -6.05 9.75 -10.82
C GLN A 146 -7.05 9.06 -11.74
N GLU A 147 -7.14 9.51 -13.01
CA GLU A 147 -8.07 8.97 -14.00
C GLU A 147 -7.76 7.52 -14.41
N PHE A 148 -6.51 7.09 -14.36
CA PHE A 148 -6.08 5.77 -14.82
C PHE A 148 -5.73 4.81 -13.69
N TYR A 149 -5.60 5.28 -12.46
CA TYR A 149 -5.18 4.48 -11.31
C TYR A 149 -6.13 3.28 -11.09
N TYR A 150 -7.42 3.54 -10.96
CA TYR A 150 -8.41 2.48 -10.76
C TYR A 150 -8.60 1.58 -11.99
N GLN A 151 -8.46 2.13 -13.20
CA GLN A 151 -8.52 1.33 -14.43
C GLN A 151 -7.36 0.35 -14.51
N THR A 152 -6.16 0.78 -14.11
CA THR A 152 -4.98 -0.09 -14.08
C THR A 152 -5.13 -1.17 -13.02
N LEU A 153 -5.61 -0.85 -11.83
CA LEU A 153 -5.88 -1.85 -10.78
C LEU A 153 -6.97 -2.83 -11.21
N SER A 154 -8.04 -2.38 -11.87
CA SER A 154 -9.13 -3.27 -12.31
C SER A 154 -8.69 -4.29 -13.36
N GLN A 155 -7.73 -3.95 -14.22
CA GLN A 155 -7.15 -4.90 -15.17
C GLN A 155 -6.44 -6.07 -14.49
N TYR A 156 -5.85 -5.84 -13.31
CA TYR A 156 -5.21 -6.90 -12.53
C TYR A 156 -6.22 -7.73 -11.73
N SER A 157 -7.38 -7.18 -11.35
CA SER A 157 -8.42 -7.94 -10.66
C SER A 157 -9.14 -8.96 -11.56
N ASP A 158 -9.23 -8.66 -12.86
CA ASP A 158 -9.86 -9.55 -13.84
C ASP A 158 -8.87 -10.60 -14.42
N CYS A 159 -7.58 -10.30 -14.37
CA CYS A 159 -6.58 -11.15 -15.00
C CYS A 159 -5.95 -12.21 -14.11
N GLU A 160 -5.94 -12.16 -12.77
CA GLU A 160 -5.22 -13.23 -12.08
C GLU A 160 -5.10 -13.04 -10.56
N VAL A 161 -6.09 -13.51 -9.90
CA VAL A 161 -5.96 -14.13 -8.58
C VAL A 161 -4.91 -15.28 -8.59
N GLU A 162 -4.49 -15.75 -9.75
CA GLU A 162 -3.51 -16.83 -9.90
C GLU A 162 -2.06 -16.39 -9.67
N LEU A 163 -1.65 -15.20 -10.14
CA LEU A 163 -0.30 -14.65 -9.89
C LEU A 163 0.01 -14.39 -8.41
N LEU A 164 -1.02 -14.09 -7.62
CA LEU A 164 -0.85 -13.89 -6.17
C LEU A 164 -0.92 -15.20 -5.37
N ARG A 165 -1.34 -16.31 -5.98
CA ARG A 165 -1.33 -17.65 -5.32
C ARG A 165 0.03 -18.33 -5.38
N GLU A 166 0.84 -18.06 -6.37
CA GLU A 166 2.16 -18.65 -6.55
C GLU A 166 3.24 -18.14 -5.58
N PRO A 167 3.35 -16.83 -5.30
CA PRO A 167 4.35 -16.32 -4.34
C PRO A 167 4.15 -16.87 -2.91
N PHE A 168 2.90 -17.17 -2.54
CA PHE A 168 2.57 -17.67 -1.21
C PHE A 168 2.82 -19.17 -1.02
N LYS A 169 2.98 -19.93 -2.10
CA LYS A 169 3.28 -21.37 -2.02
C LYS A 169 4.76 -21.71 -1.90
N SER A 170 5.65 -20.80 -2.33
CA SER A 170 7.09 -21.07 -2.34
C SER A 170 7.79 -20.96 -0.98
N TRP A 171 7.10 -20.50 0.05
CA TRP A 171 7.67 -20.33 1.39
C TRP A 171 7.38 -21.48 2.36
N GLU A 172 6.54 -22.46 1.94
CA GLU A 172 6.19 -23.63 2.78
C GLU A 172 7.10 -24.84 2.56
N THR A 173 8.12 -24.76 1.70
CA THR A 173 9.05 -25.87 1.43
C THR A 173 10.50 -25.42 1.35
N GLU A 174 11.13 -25.17 2.51
CA GLU A 174 12.56 -25.47 2.76
C GLU A 174 12.84 -25.45 4.26
#